data_9fa189a002468ce5b050b15178b4d113
#
_entry.id   9fa189a002468ce5b050b15178b4d113
#
_cell.length_a   1.000
_cell.length_b   1.000
_cell.length_c   1.000
_cell.angle_alpha   90.00
_cell.angle_beta   90.00
_cell.angle_gamma   90.00
#
_symmetry.space_group_name_H-M   'P 1'
#
loop_
_entity.id
_entity.type
_entity.pdbx_description
1 polymer ?
#
loop_
_entity_poly.entity_id
_entity_poly.type
_entity_poly.pdbx_seq_one_letter_code
_entity_poly.pdbx_strand_id
1 'polypeptide(L)'
;MVAIGRALMARPKLMLLDEPSMGLAPQLVEEIFEIVALLNAEKQVSILLAEQNASIALRYAKTGYILENGRIVMEGDAKALADNDDVKEFYLGISQGDQKSFKDVKHYRRKKRWLN
;
A
#
# COMPACT_ATOMS: atom_id res chain seq x y z
N MET A 1 1.67 10.25 -15.14
CA MET A 1 2.16 11.61 -14.81
C MET A 1 1.20 12.69 -15.25
N VAL A 2 0.72 12.62 -16.48
CA VAL A 2 -0.24 13.61 -16.95
C VAL A 2 -1.50 13.60 -16.12
N ALA A 3 -1.97 12.42 -15.72
CA ALA A 3 -3.19 12.31 -14.94
C ALA A 3 -3.07 13.02 -13.60
N ILE A 4 -1.92 12.90 -12.95
CA ILE A 4 -1.69 13.57 -11.68
C ILE A 4 -1.65 15.07 -11.86
N GLY A 5 -1.00 15.54 -12.93
CA GLY A 5 -0.96 16.96 -13.25
C GLY A 5 -2.34 17.54 -13.50
N ARG A 6 -3.17 16.80 -14.21
CA ARG A 6 -4.54 17.23 -14.47
C ARG A 6 -5.36 17.32 -13.19
N ALA A 7 -5.18 16.35 -12.31
CA ALA A 7 -5.89 16.37 -11.03
C ALA A 7 -5.47 17.58 -10.20
N LEU A 8 -4.20 17.93 -10.25
CA LEU A 8 -3.68 19.07 -9.50
C LEU A 8 -4.23 20.41 -9.99
N MET A 9 -4.61 20.48 -11.25
CA MET A 9 -5.18 21.71 -11.78
C MET A 9 -6.48 22.10 -11.07
N ALA A 10 -7.16 21.13 -10.47
CA ALA A 10 -8.38 21.39 -9.74
C ALA A 10 -8.12 21.89 -8.31
N ARG A 11 -6.87 21.96 -7.90
CA ARG A 11 -6.46 22.36 -6.54
C ARG A 11 -7.20 21.55 -5.48
N PRO A 12 -7.05 20.21 -5.51
CA PRO A 12 -7.83 19.36 -4.62
C PRO A 12 -7.29 19.38 -3.19
N LYS A 13 -8.16 19.09 -2.26
CA LYS A 13 -7.75 18.84 -0.88
C LYS A 13 -7.50 17.34 -0.68
N LEU A 14 -8.14 16.52 -1.49
CA LEU A 14 -7.99 15.07 -1.46
C LEU A 14 -7.79 14.56 -2.88
N MET A 15 -6.79 13.73 -3.06
CA MET A 15 -6.53 13.10 -4.36
C MET A 15 -6.66 11.61 -4.21
N LEU A 16 -7.40 10.98 -5.12
CA LEU A 16 -7.58 9.54 -5.13
C LEU A 16 -6.71 8.94 -6.23
N LEU A 17 -5.84 8.01 -5.86
CA LEU A 17 -4.95 7.35 -6.82
C LEU A 17 -5.22 5.85 -6.80
N ASP A 18 -5.58 5.31 -7.95
CA ASP A 18 -5.90 3.90 -8.08
C ASP A 18 -4.78 3.20 -8.85
N GLU A 19 -4.00 2.43 -8.14
CA GLU A 19 -2.87 1.65 -8.67
C GLU A 19 -1.96 2.45 -9.60
N PRO A 20 -1.40 3.55 -9.12
CA PRO A 20 -0.60 4.41 -9.98
C PRO A 20 0.68 3.76 -10.48
N SER A 21 1.12 2.67 -9.86
CA SER A 21 2.35 2.01 -10.29
C SER A 21 2.13 0.98 -11.40
N MET A 22 0.87 0.67 -11.72
CA MET A 22 0.58 -0.40 -12.65
C MET A 22 1.15 -0.11 -14.03
N GLY A 23 1.87 -1.08 -14.57
CA GLY A 23 2.41 -0.96 -15.93
C GLY A 23 3.64 -0.09 -16.08
N LEU A 24 4.19 0.41 -14.97
CA LEU A 24 5.35 1.28 -15.04
C LEU A 24 6.63 0.59 -14.62
N ALA A 25 7.75 1.05 -15.18
CA ALA A 25 9.04 0.55 -14.76
C ALA A 25 9.33 0.97 -13.32
N PRO A 26 10.10 0.19 -12.57
CA PRO A 26 10.36 0.48 -11.15
C PRO A 26 10.89 1.88 -10.90
N GLN A 27 11.70 2.39 -11.79
CA GLN A 27 12.29 3.71 -11.64
C GLN A 27 11.23 4.78 -11.70
N LEU A 28 10.27 4.64 -12.61
CA LEU A 28 9.18 5.58 -12.75
C LEU A 28 8.23 5.50 -11.58
N VAL A 29 8.06 4.31 -11.03
CA VAL A 29 7.21 4.12 -9.85
C VAL A 29 7.75 4.93 -8.68
N GLU A 30 9.05 4.86 -8.44
CA GLU A 30 9.65 5.62 -7.37
C GLU A 30 9.49 7.13 -7.57
N GLU A 31 9.67 7.58 -8.79
CA GLU A 31 9.50 9.01 -9.09
C GLU A 31 8.08 9.48 -8.81
N ILE A 32 7.09 8.68 -9.20
CA ILE A 32 5.71 9.03 -8.96
C ILE A 32 5.42 9.12 -7.47
N PHE A 33 5.89 8.16 -6.71
CA PHE A 33 5.62 8.15 -5.28
C PHE A 33 6.35 9.26 -4.55
N GLU A 34 7.51 9.67 -5.03
CA GLU A 34 8.19 10.83 -4.47
C GLU A 34 7.40 12.10 -4.73
N ILE A 35 6.80 12.23 -5.91
CA ILE A 35 5.95 13.37 -6.22
C ILE A 35 4.72 13.36 -5.31
N VAL A 36 4.11 12.19 -5.12
CA VAL A 36 2.95 12.05 -4.26
C VAL A 36 3.30 12.47 -2.83
N ALA A 37 4.45 12.04 -2.35
CA ALA A 37 4.90 12.40 -1.01
C ALA A 37 5.11 13.91 -0.86
N LEU A 38 5.68 14.54 -1.88
CA LEU A 38 5.87 15.98 -1.87
C LEU A 38 4.56 16.72 -1.85
N LEU A 39 3.58 16.28 -2.62
CA LEU A 39 2.28 16.91 -2.65
C LEU A 39 1.61 16.84 -1.29
N ASN A 40 1.74 15.73 -0.63
CA ASN A 40 1.16 15.57 0.69
C ASN A 40 1.89 16.46 1.70
N ALA A 41 3.21 16.51 1.66
CA ALA A 41 3.98 17.25 2.64
C ALA A 41 3.95 18.75 2.41
N GLU A 42 4.07 19.18 1.18
CA GLU A 42 4.23 20.60 0.89
C GLU A 42 2.95 21.30 0.49
N LYS A 43 2.09 20.63 -0.24
CA LYS A 43 0.84 21.23 -0.69
C LYS A 43 -0.33 20.82 0.18
N GLN A 44 -0.08 19.96 1.15
CA GLN A 44 -1.11 19.50 2.09
C GLN A 44 -2.31 18.87 1.40
N VAL A 45 -2.05 18.18 0.29
CA VAL A 45 -3.07 17.39 -0.38
C VAL A 45 -3.15 16.05 0.32
N SER A 46 -4.32 15.68 0.80
CA SER A 46 -4.50 14.34 1.35
C SER A 46 -4.57 13.34 0.22
N ILE A 47 -3.94 12.20 0.39
CA ILE A 47 -3.88 11.20 -0.66
C ILE A 47 -4.50 9.91 -0.17
N LEU A 48 -5.48 9.41 -0.91
CA LEU A 48 -6.00 8.07 -0.68
C LEU A 48 -5.52 7.20 -1.83
N LEU A 49 -4.69 6.23 -1.50
CA LEU A 49 -3.99 5.43 -2.48
C LEU A 49 -4.45 3.98 -2.42
N ALA A 50 -4.86 3.43 -3.54
CA ALA A 50 -5.12 2.00 -3.66
C ALA A 50 -3.96 1.41 -4.45
N GLU A 51 -3.24 0.49 -3.85
CA GLU A 51 -2.04 -0.05 -4.47
C GLU A 51 -1.90 -1.54 -4.16
N GLN A 52 -1.70 -2.34 -5.17
CA GLN A 52 -1.49 -3.76 -4.98
C GLN A 52 -0.09 -4.06 -4.44
N ASN A 53 0.86 -3.23 -4.81
CA ASN A 53 2.23 -3.39 -4.31
C ASN A 53 2.31 -2.83 -2.90
N ALA A 54 2.08 -3.69 -1.92
CA ALA A 54 2.03 -3.26 -0.53
C ALA A 54 3.36 -2.69 -0.03
N SER A 55 4.45 -3.21 -0.54
CA SER A 55 5.77 -2.75 -0.11
C SER A 55 5.95 -1.27 -0.36
N ILE A 56 5.62 -0.82 -1.56
CA ILE A 56 5.79 0.58 -1.87
C ILE A 56 4.70 1.43 -1.21
N ALA A 57 3.47 0.92 -1.16
CA ALA A 57 2.39 1.66 -0.53
C ALA A 57 2.69 1.96 0.94
N LEU A 58 3.14 0.96 1.67
CA LEU A 58 3.41 1.14 3.10
C LEU A 58 4.64 1.99 3.37
N ARG A 59 5.53 2.10 2.39
CA ARG A 59 6.70 2.95 2.54
C ARG A 59 6.32 4.43 2.56
N TYR A 60 5.31 4.80 1.80
CA TYR A 60 4.93 6.20 1.65
C TYR A 60 3.69 6.59 2.45
N ALA A 61 2.87 5.64 2.85
CA ALA A 61 1.63 5.94 3.57
C ALA A 61 1.89 6.17 5.05
N LYS A 62 1.00 6.88 5.69
CA LYS A 62 1.03 7.05 7.15
C LYS A 62 0.13 6.00 7.80
N THR A 63 -1.01 5.73 7.20
CA THR A 63 -1.98 4.75 7.70
C THR A 63 -2.33 3.82 6.55
N GLY A 64 -2.54 2.57 6.85
CA GLY A 64 -2.89 1.60 5.84
C GLY A 64 -4.08 0.75 6.21
N TYR A 65 -4.79 0.30 5.18
CA TYR A 65 -5.88 -0.65 5.30
C TYR A 65 -5.61 -1.77 4.32
N ILE A 66 -5.66 -2.99 4.78
CA ILE A 66 -5.47 -4.14 3.90
C ILE A 66 -6.83 -4.75 3.60
N LEU A 67 -7.15 -4.86 2.32
CA LEU A 67 -8.42 -5.39 1.87
C LEU A 67 -8.22 -6.75 1.23
N GLU A 68 -9.14 -7.65 1.53
CA GLU A 68 -9.20 -8.95 0.86
C GLU A 68 -10.66 -9.27 0.62
N ASN A 69 -10.98 -9.61 -0.62
CA ASN A 69 -12.34 -9.98 -1.00
C ASN A 69 -13.37 -8.94 -0.55
N GLY A 70 -13.03 -7.67 -0.75
CA GLY A 70 -13.94 -6.59 -0.44
C GLY A 70 -14.05 -6.24 1.03
N ARG A 71 -13.20 -6.81 1.87
CA ARG A 71 -13.24 -6.56 3.31
C ARG A 71 -11.93 -6.03 3.81
N ILE A 72 -12.00 -5.14 4.79
CA ILE A 72 -10.81 -4.68 5.47
C ILE A 72 -10.43 -5.75 6.50
N VAL A 73 -9.28 -6.35 6.32
CA VAL A 73 -8.81 -7.41 7.20
C VAL A 73 -7.76 -6.94 8.21
N MET A 74 -7.11 -5.83 7.93
CA MET A 74 -6.15 -5.22 8.85
C MET A 74 -6.12 -3.73 8.62
N GLU A 75 -5.87 -2.97 9.67
CA GLU A 75 -5.70 -1.53 9.53
C GLU A 75 -4.76 -1.04 10.62
N GLY A 76 -4.12 0.08 10.37
CA GLY A 76 -3.26 0.66 11.38
C GLY A 76 -2.19 1.54 10.79
N ASP A 77 -1.26 1.92 11.64
CA ASP A 77 -0.10 2.71 11.24
C ASP A 77 0.70 1.94 10.20
N ALA A 78 1.14 2.62 9.15
CA ALA A 78 1.84 1.95 8.05
C ALA A 78 3.11 1.27 8.52
N LYS A 79 3.84 1.89 9.46
CA LYS A 79 5.04 1.26 9.99
C LYS A 79 4.72 -0.02 10.75
N ALA A 80 3.65 0.01 11.54
CA ALA A 80 3.24 -1.15 12.29
C ALA A 80 2.80 -2.28 11.35
N LEU A 81 2.11 -1.93 10.28
CA LEU A 81 1.71 -2.92 9.29
C LEU A 81 2.93 -3.52 8.59
N ALA A 82 3.88 -2.67 8.24
CA ALA A 82 5.09 -3.15 7.56
C ALA A 82 5.92 -4.07 8.44
N ASP A 83 5.84 -3.89 9.75
CA ASP A 83 6.59 -4.73 10.70
C ASP A 83 5.83 -5.99 11.11
N ASN A 84 4.57 -6.10 10.75
CA ASN A 84 3.76 -7.26 11.11
C ASN A 84 4.22 -8.48 10.32
N ASP A 85 4.43 -9.59 11.02
CA ASP A 85 4.97 -10.79 10.37
C ASP A 85 4.03 -11.33 9.29
N ASP A 86 2.74 -11.28 9.51
CA ASP A 86 1.80 -11.76 8.51
C ASP A 86 1.81 -10.88 7.29
N VAL A 87 1.91 -9.58 7.47
CA VAL A 87 1.99 -8.65 6.35
C VAL A 87 3.26 -8.91 5.55
N LYS A 88 4.36 -9.13 6.23
CA LYS A 88 5.61 -9.43 5.55
C LYS A 88 5.51 -10.69 4.70
N GLU A 89 4.91 -11.72 5.25
CA GLU A 89 4.81 -12.98 4.53
C GLU A 89 3.84 -12.93 3.36
N PHE A 90 2.68 -12.32 3.56
CA PHE A 90 1.60 -12.43 2.57
C PHE A 90 1.55 -11.28 1.59
N TYR A 91 2.02 -10.12 1.97
CA TYR A 91 1.85 -8.95 1.12
C TYR A 91 3.14 -8.27 0.70
N LEU A 92 4.20 -8.41 1.48
CA LEU A 92 5.46 -7.77 1.14
C LEU A 92 6.43 -8.70 0.41
N GLY A 93 6.10 -9.97 0.36
CA GLY A 93 6.96 -10.92 -0.32
C GLY A 93 8.25 -11.23 0.41
N ILE A 94 8.36 -10.81 1.67
CA ILE A 94 9.55 -11.07 2.42
C ILE A 94 9.35 -12.37 3.14
N SER A 95 9.98 -13.41 2.62
CA SER A 95 9.89 -14.67 3.24
C SER A 95 11.08 -14.82 4.13
N GLN A 96 10.91 -15.36 5.29
CA GLN A 96 12.01 -15.55 6.17
C GLN A 96 12.80 -16.75 5.75
N GLY A 97 12.95 -16.92 4.53
CA GLY A 97 13.71 -18.02 4.02
C GLY A 97 13.02 -19.32 4.18
N ASP A 98 11.85 -19.32 4.59
CA ASP A 98 11.20 -20.47 4.80
C ASP A 98 10.34 -20.84 3.75
N GLN A 99 10.37 -22.00 3.34
CA GLN A 99 9.52 -22.54 2.34
C GLN A 99 8.32 -23.13 3.01
N LYS A 100 7.68 -22.37 3.86
CA LYS A 100 6.52 -22.85 4.52
C LYS A 100 5.54 -23.30 3.50
N SER A 101 4.79 -24.31 3.82
CA SER A 101 3.75 -24.76 2.96
C SER A 101 2.76 -23.62 2.73
N PHE A 102 2.43 -23.36 1.50
CA PHE A 102 1.50 -22.32 1.16
C PHE A 102 0.15 -22.55 1.83
N LYS A 103 -0.23 -23.79 1.97
CA LYS A 103 -1.47 -24.14 2.64
C LYS A 103 -1.46 -23.73 4.10
N ASP A 104 -0.40 -24.03 4.80
CA ASP A 104 -0.30 -23.71 6.21
C ASP A 104 -0.30 -22.21 6.42
N VAL A 105 0.39 -21.50 5.58
CA VAL A 105 0.47 -20.06 5.68
C VAL A 105 -0.90 -19.45 5.46
N LYS A 106 -1.62 -19.89 4.45
CA LYS A 106 -2.95 -19.37 4.17
C LYS A 106 -3.90 -19.65 5.32
N HIS A 107 -3.84 -20.85 5.87
CA HIS A 107 -4.72 -21.23 6.95
C HIS A 107 -4.48 -20.35 8.18
N TYR A 108 -3.23 -20.15 8.52
CA TYR A 108 -2.84 -19.32 9.65
C TYR A 108 -3.34 -17.89 9.46
N ARG A 109 -3.16 -17.34 8.29
CA ARG A 109 -3.59 -15.98 7.98
C ARG A 109 -5.10 -15.83 8.16
N ARG A 110 -5.85 -16.80 7.69
CA ARG A 110 -7.29 -16.77 7.84
C ARG A 110 -7.70 -16.72 9.28
N LYS A 111 -7.10 -17.57 10.10
CA LYS A 111 -7.42 -17.59 11.49
C LYS A 111 -7.18 -16.25 12.14
N LYS A 112 -6.04 -15.66 11.86
CA LYS A 112 -5.73 -14.38 12.45
C LYS A 112 -6.70 -13.30 12.06
N ARG A 113 -7.08 -13.27 10.82
CA ARG A 113 -7.96 -12.23 10.36
C ARG A 113 -9.32 -12.26 11.03
N TRP A 114 -9.77 -13.44 11.37
CA TRP A 114 -11.11 -13.55 11.90
C TRP A 114 -11.19 -13.41 13.39
N LEU A 115 -10.09 -13.16 14.01
CA LEU A 115 -10.09 -12.99 15.44
C LEU A 115 -10.48 -11.61 15.89
N ASN A 116 -10.66 -10.72 15.00
CA ASN A 116 -11.02 -9.36 15.41
C ASN A 116 -12.50 -9.15 15.45
#